data_c44b2c2390103174e5b65dab41372de0
#
_entry.id   c44b2c2390103174e5b65dab41372de0
#
_cell.length_a   1.000
_cell.length_b   1.000
_cell.length_c   1.000
_cell.angle_alpha   90.00
_cell.angle_beta   90.00
_cell.angle_gamma   90.00
#
_symmetry.space_group_name_H-M   'P 1'
#
loop_
_entity.id
_entity.type
_entity.pdbx_description
1 polymer ?
#
loop_
_entity_poly.entity_id
_entity_poly.type
_entity_poly.pdbx_seq_one_letter_code
_entity_poly.pdbx_strand_id
1 'polypeptide(L)'
;FWMIGALIFCIRERKEPAFDLPPLLNEYPLVAVLVPCFNEGDNAEETIGQALQLEYPNFEVIAINDGSSDHTGDVLDRMSVRCANLRVVHLAENQGKAMALQAGSLVTEAEYLLGIDGDDLLDPHAAQWMIRHF
;
A
#
# COMPACT_ATOMS: atom_id res chain seq x y z
N PHE A 1 -23.41 -7.84 -6.45
CA PHE A 1 -22.87 -8.41 -5.20
C PHE A 1 -21.82 -7.50 -4.57
N TRP A 2 -20.89 -6.97 -5.34
CA TRP A 2 -19.82 -6.08 -4.86
C TRP A 2 -20.32 -4.73 -4.34
N MET A 3 -21.32 -4.14 -5.01
CA MET A 3 -21.91 -2.86 -4.61
C MET A 3 -22.66 -2.94 -3.27
N ILE A 4 -23.26 -4.09 -2.95
CA ILE A 4 -23.97 -4.29 -1.69
C ILE A 4 -22.98 -4.39 -0.53
N GLY A 5 -21.84 -5.07 -0.73
CA GLY A 5 -20.77 -5.17 0.27
C GLY A 5 -20.17 -3.80 0.61
N ALA A 6 -19.88 -2.98 -0.41
CA ALA A 6 -19.37 -1.63 -0.22
C ALA A 6 -20.39 -0.71 0.47
N LEU A 7 -21.67 -0.85 0.13
CA LEU A 7 -22.74 -0.07 0.76
C LEU A 7 -22.95 -0.43 2.25
N ILE A 8 -22.88 -1.71 2.58
CA ILE A 8 -22.97 -2.19 3.98
C ILE A 8 -21.75 -1.70 4.78
N PHE A 9 -20.57 -1.72 4.21
CA PHE A 9 -19.36 -1.18 4.80
C PHE A 9 -19.50 0.32 5.09
N CYS A 10 -19.88 1.12 4.10
CA CYS A 10 -20.11 2.56 4.26
C CYS A 10 -21.21 2.90 5.29
N ILE A 11 -22.29 2.09 5.39
CA ILE A 11 -23.37 2.29 6.35
C ILE A 11 -22.90 1.94 7.76
N ARG A 12 -22.05 0.93 7.90
CA ARG A 12 -21.51 0.51 9.19
C ARG A 12 -20.53 1.54 9.74
N GLU A 13 -19.64 2.09 8.91
CA GLU A 13 -18.72 3.15 9.32
C GLU A 13 -19.43 4.43 9.73
N ARG A 14 -20.55 4.79 9.08
CA ARG A 14 -21.34 5.98 9.45
C ARG A 14 -21.99 5.89 10.83
N LYS A 15 -22.07 4.72 11.43
CA LYS A 15 -22.67 4.51 12.78
C LYS A 15 -21.63 4.44 13.89
N GLU A 16 -20.36 4.35 13.56
CA GLU A 16 -19.31 4.42 14.58
C GLU A 16 -19.02 5.89 14.90
N PRO A 17 -18.85 6.25 16.18
CA PRO A 17 -18.45 7.61 16.55
C PRO A 17 -17.12 7.94 15.89
N ALA A 18 -16.93 9.18 15.46
CA ALA A 18 -15.66 9.63 14.94
C ALA A 18 -14.58 9.39 16.00
N PHE A 19 -13.69 8.44 15.71
CA PHE A 19 -12.58 8.14 16.61
C PHE A 19 -11.44 9.12 16.28
N ASP A 20 -11.17 10.04 17.17
CA ASP A 20 -10.02 10.96 17.05
C ASP A 20 -8.68 10.23 17.24
N LEU A 21 -8.70 8.99 17.73
CA LEU A 21 -7.51 8.21 18.01
C LEU A 21 -7.62 6.83 17.35
N PRO A 22 -6.51 6.34 16.76
CA PRO A 22 -6.47 5.01 16.18
C PRO A 22 -6.66 3.95 17.28
N PRO A 23 -7.30 2.81 16.96
CA PRO A 23 -7.53 1.75 17.93
C PRO A 23 -6.21 1.14 18.40
N LEU A 24 -6.10 0.86 19.68
CA LEU A 24 -5.02 0.01 20.19
C LEU A 24 -5.32 -1.45 19.83
N LEU A 25 -4.35 -2.10 19.22
CA LEU A 25 -4.42 -3.50 18.85
C LEU A 25 -3.68 -4.34 19.90
N ASN A 26 -4.15 -5.57 20.12
CA ASN A 26 -3.46 -6.51 21.01
C ASN A 26 -2.17 -7.05 20.39
N GLU A 27 -2.16 -7.18 19.07
CA GLU A 27 -1.03 -7.63 18.25
C GLU A 27 -0.90 -6.73 17.03
N TYR A 28 0.31 -6.61 16.52
CA TYR A 28 0.62 -5.84 15.32
C TYR A 28 1.21 -6.78 14.26
N PRO A 29 0.36 -7.52 13.52
CA PRO A 29 0.81 -8.39 12.45
C PRO A 29 1.50 -7.60 11.35
N LEU A 30 2.35 -8.26 10.56
CA LEU A 30 3.04 -7.61 9.45
C LEU A 30 2.04 -7.21 8.36
N VAL A 31 2.08 -5.94 7.95
CA VAL A 31 1.30 -5.38 6.85
C VAL A 31 2.22 -5.03 5.69
N ALA A 32 1.93 -5.50 4.49
CA ALA A 32 2.60 -5.05 3.28
C ALA A 32 1.71 -4.10 2.48
N VAL A 33 2.22 -2.90 2.23
CA VAL A 33 1.59 -1.91 1.36
C VAL A 33 2.12 -2.12 -0.05
N LEU A 34 1.25 -2.52 -0.97
CA LEU A 34 1.60 -2.80 -2.36
C LEU A 34 1.26 -1.59 -3.23
N VAL A 35 2.27 -1.03 -3.89
CA VAL A 35 2.15 0.17 -4.72
C VAL A 35 2.59 -0.15 -6.14
N PRO A 36 1.66 -0.48 -7.06
CA PRO A 36 1.99 -0.64 -8.47
C PRO A 36 2.30 0.72 -9.11
N CYS A 37 3.41 0.80 -9.82
CA CYS A 37 3.86 2.01 -10.52
C CYS A 37 4.10 1.71 -12.00
N PHE A 38 3.52 2.51 -12.88
CA PHE A 38 3.76 2.43 -14.31
C PHE A 38 3.88 3.82 -14.93
N ASN A 39 5.08 4.18 -15.42
CA ASN A 39 5.39 5.48 -15.99
C ASN A 39 4.97 6.68 -15.13
N GLU A 40 5.29 6.58 -13.83
CA GLU A 40 4.96 7.58 -12.82
C GLU A 40 6.20 8.26 -12.23
N GLY A 41 7.30 8.32 -13.00
CA GLY A 41 8.58 8.80 -12.51
C GLY A 41 8.54 10.13 -11.75
N ASP A 42 7.71 11.08 -12.21
CA ASP A 42 7.57 12.38 -11.57
C ASP A 42 6.78 12.33 -10.26
N ASN A 43 5.89 11.36 -10.09
CA ASN A 43 5.01 11.22 -8.94
C ASN A 43 5.40 10.07 -7.98
N ALA A 44 6.23 9.14 -8.46
CA ALA A 44 6.57 7.93 -7.72
C ALA A 44 7.20 8.23 -6.35
N GLU A 45 8.05 9.25 -6.25
CA GLU A 45 8.70 9.64 -5.00
C GLU A 45 7.67 10.14 -3.97
N GLU A 46 6.68 10.92 -4.41
CA GLU A 46 5.61 11.43 -3.54
C GLU A 46 4.71 10.30 -3.05
N THR A 47 4.25 9.45 -3.96
CA THR A 47 3.36 8.32 -3.65
C THR A 47 4.01 7.35 -2.67
N ILE A 48 5.23 6.92 -2.96
CA ILE A 48 5.98 6.02 -2.06
C ILE A 48 6.31 6.71 -0.74
N GLY A 49 6.68 8.00 -0.77
CA GLY A 49 6.93 8.80 0.43
C GLY A 49 5.72 8.86 1.35
N GLN A 50 4.52 8.98 0.82
CA GLN A 50 3.28 8.94 1.60
C GLN A 50 3.00 7.55 2.18
N ALA A 51 3.20 6.48 1.40
CA ALA A 51 3.04 5.11 1.91
C ALA A 51 4.01 4.80 3.07
N LEU A 52 5.21 5.36 3.03
CA LEU A 52 6.22 5.22 4.09
C LEU A 52 5.89 6.01 5.37
N GLN A 53 4.93 6.95 5.34
CA GLN A 53 4.46 7.69 6.50
C GLN A 53 3.39 6.96 7.31
N LEU A 54 3.07 5.71 6.96
CA LEU A 54 2.12 4.90 7.71
C LEU A 54 2.54 4.81 9.19
N GLU A 55 1.66 5.22 10.09
CA GLU A 55 1.87 5.13 11.53
C GLU A 55 1.44 3.75 12.06
N TYR A 56 2.20 2.73 11.68
CA TYR A 56 2.00 1.36 12.09
C TYR A 56 3.36 0.69 12.38
N PRO A 57 3.54 0.02 13.53
CA PRO A 57 4.88 -0.41 13.97
C PRO A 57 5.49 -1.54 13.15
N ASN A 58 4.70 -2.34 12.45
CA ASN A 58 5.17 -3.54 11.75
C ASN A 58 4.65 -3.57 10.30
N PHE A 59 5.27 -2.78 9.43
CA PHE A 59 4.89 -2.73 8.02
C PHE A 59 6.10 -2.66 7.09
N GLU A 60 5.88 -3.03 5.85
CA GLU A 60 6.78 -2.81 4.73
C GLU A 60 6.00 -2.23 3.53
N VAL A 61 6.69 -1.47 2.70
CA VAL A 61 6.17 -0.97 1.43
C VAL A 61 6.85 -1.73 0.30
N ILE A 62 6.06 -2.24 -0.62
CA ILE A 62 6.53 -2.93 -1.82
C ILE A 62 6.09 -2.14 -3.03
N ALA A 63 7.02 -1.43 -3.63
CA ALA A 63 6.81 -0.73 -4.89
C ALA A 63 7.03 -1.69 -6.06
N ILE A 64 6.05 -1.81 -6.93
CA ILE A 64 6.12 -2.71 -8.09
C ILE A 64 6.20 -1.86 -9.36
N ASN A 65 7.38 -1.83 -9.97
CA ASN A 65 7.57 -1.22 -11.27
C ASN A 65 7.06 -2.14 -12.36
N ASP A 66 5.89 -1.86 -12.89
CA ASP A 66 5.20 -2.68 -13.89
C ASP A 66 5.72 -2.39 -15.32
N GLY A 67 7.00 -2.63 -15.54
CA GLY A 67 7.62 -2.49 -16.85
C GLY A 67 7.63 -1.05 -17.38
N SER A 68 7.88 -0.06 -16.51
CA SER A 68 7.97 1.34 -16.93
C SER A 68 9.08 1.58 -17.95
N SER A 69 8.81 2.45 -18.91
CA SER A 69 9.78 2.88 -19.93
C SER A 69 10.45 4.23 -19.62
N ASP A 70 9.97 4.94 -18.62
CA ASP A 70 10.52 6.20 -18.10
C ASP A 70 11.51 5.96 -16.93
N HIS A 71 11.82 6.99 -16.16
CA HIS A 71 12.74 6.93 -15.02
C HIS A 71 12.11 6.43 -13.72
N THR A 72 10.88 5.87 -13.75
CA THR A 72 10.20 5.34 -12.55
C THR A 72 11.08 4.34 -11.80
N GLY A 73 11.67 3.36 -12.49
CA GLY A 73 12.54 2.36 -11.89
C GLY A 73 13.71 2.98 -11.13
N ASP A 74 14.38 3.95 -11.73
CA ASP A 74 15.52 4.65 -11.13
C ASP A 74 15.15 5.42 -9.87
N VAL A 75 13.95 6.04 -9.85
CA VAL A 75 13.40 6.73 -8.67
C VAL A 75 13.19 5.74 -7.54
N LEU A 76 12.51 4.62 -7.81
CA LEU A 76 12.22 3.59 -6.82
C LEU A 76 13.49 2.98 -6.24
N ASP A 77 14.48 2.68 -7.06
CA ASP A 77 15.77 2.13 -6.62
C ASP A 77 16.52 3.10 -5.71
N ARG A 78 16.57 4.38 -6.05
CA ARG A 78 17.18 5.40 -5.19
C ARG A 78 16.48 5.51 -3.83
N MET A 79 15.15 5.40 -3.81
CA MET A 79 14.40 5.43 -2.55
C MET A 79 14.67 4.20 -1.70
N SER A 80 14.75 3.01 -2.29
CA SER A 80 14.98 1.75 -1.57
C SER A 80 16.31 1.72 -0.83
N VAL A 81 17.34 2.41 -1.35
CA VAL A 81 18.64 2.55 -0.68
C VAL A 81 18.53 3.37 0.61
N ARG A 82 17.58 4.32 0.68
CA ARG A 82 17.41 5.25 1.81
C ARG A 82 16.40 4.76 2.85
N CYS A 83 15.46 3.91 2.44
CA CYS A 83 14.31 3.49 3.25
C CYS A 83 14.37 1.98 3.51
N ALA A 84 14.69 1.60 4.75
CA ALA A 84 14.87 0.20 5.14
C ALA A 84 13.61 -0.67 4.98
N ASN A 85 12.42 -0.06 5.08
CA ASN A 85 11.14 -0.75 4.94
C ASN A 85 10.51 -0.61 3.54
N LEU A 86 11.29 -0.17 2.55
CA LEU A 86 10.90 -0.14 1.14
C LEU A 86 11.63 -1.23 0.37
N ARG A 87 10.85 -2.06 -0.32
CA ARG A 87 11.32 -3.06 -1.26
C ARG A 87 10.80 -2.74 -2.66
N VAL A 88 11.61 -2.96 -3.68
CA VAL A 88 11.24 -2.72 -5.08
C VAL A 88 11.24 -4.03 -5.86
N VAL A 89 10.20 -4.21 -6.67
CA VAL A 89 10.06 -5.33 -7.62
C VAL A 89 9.96 -4.73 -9.02
N HIS A 90 10.81 -5.21 -9.94
CA HIS A 90 10.77 -4.80 -11.34
C HIS A 90 10.21 -5.92 -12.21
N LEU A 91 9.13 -5.63 -12.94
CA LEU A 91 8.63 -6.50 -13.98
C LEU A 91 9.29 -6.13 -15.33
N ALA A 92 9.59 -7.15 -16.14
CA ALA A 92 10.28 -6.94 -17.41
C ALA A 92 9.46 -6.12 -18.42
N GLU A 93 8.14 -6.26 -18.35
CA GLU A 93 7.18 -5.59 -19.22
C GLU A 93 5.88 -5.31 -18.46
N ASN A 94 5.09 -4.34 -18.96
CA ASN A 94 3.79 -4.02 -18.37
C ASN A 94 2.83 -5.20 -18.50
N GLN A 95 2.31 -5.65 -17.36
CA GLN A 95 1.34 -6.74 -17.27
C GLN A 95 0.00 -6.28 -16.66
N GLY A 96 -0.07 -5.03 -16.26
CA GLY A 96 -1.24 -4.43 -15.65
C GLY A 96 -1.29 -4.57 -14.13
N LYS A 97 -2.10 -3.71 -13.50
CA LYS A 97 -2.21 -3.56 -12.06
C LYS A 97 -2.42 -4.88 -11.30
N ALA A 98 -3.31 -5.74 -11.78
CA ALA A 98 -3.64 -7.00 -11.11
C ALA A 98 -2.42 -7.93 -11.03
N MET A 99 -1.65 -8.03 -12.12
CA MET A 99 -0.43 -8.84 -12.16
C MET A 99 0.69 -8.22 -11.34
N ALA A 100 0.81 -6.90 -11.33
CA ALA A 100 1.77 -6.19 -10.49
C ALA A 100 1.48 -6.44 -9.00
N LEU A 101 0.22 -6.32 -8.55
CA LEU A 101 -0.17 -6.62 -7.18
C LEU A 101 0.09 -8.09 -6.82
N GLN A 102 -0.17 -9.02 -7.73
CA GLN A 102 0.14 -10.43 -7.53
C GLN A 102 1.65 -10.64 -7.37
N ALA A 103 2.47 -10.03 -8.22
CA ALA A 103 3.93 -10.12 -8.10
C ALA A 103 4.43 -9.55 -6.76
N GLY A 104 3.88 -8.42 -6.31
CA GLY A 104 4.18 -7.83 -5.00
C GLY A 104 3.80 -8.76 -3.84
N SER A 105 2.66 -9.44 -3.94
CA SER A 105 2.20 -10.36 -2.89
C SER A 105 3.08 -11.61 -2.73
N LEU A 106 3.80 -12.00 -3.76
CA LEU A 106 4.67 -13.19 -3.74
C LEU A 106 6.03 -12.95 -3.06
N VAL A 107 6.42 -11.69 -2.86
CA VAL A 107 7.72 -11.34 -2.28
C VAL A 107 7.64 -10.96 -0.81
N THR A 108 6.47 -11.03 -0.20
CA THR A 108 6.24 -10.72 1.20
C THR A 108 5.71 -11.92 1.98
N GLU A 109 5.98 -11.96 3.28
CA GLU A 109 5.38 -12.88 4.24
C GLU A 109 4.31 -12.18 5.10
N ALA A 110 3.87 -10.98 4.70
CA ALA A 110 2.89 -10.22 5.44
C ALA A 110 1.54 -10.95 5.53
N GLU A 111 0.91 -10.89 6.70
CA GLU A 111 -0.40 -11.46 6.94
C GLU A 111 -1.52 -10.64 6.27
N TYR A 112 -1.28 -9.34 6.12
CA TYR A 112 -2.23 -8.41 5.51
C TYR A 112 -1.59 -7.66 4.36
N LEU A 113 -2.32 -7.58 3.25
CA LEU A 113 -1.90 -6.87 2.05
C LEU A 113 -2.82 -5.67 1.82
N LEU A 114 -2.23 -4.49 1.71
CA LEU A 114 -2.91 -3.24 1.40
C LEU A 114 -2.46 -2.75 0.03
N GLY A 115 -3.31 -2.90 -0.98
CA GLY A 115 -3.06 -2.33 -2.31
C GLY A 115 -3.53 -0.88 -2.36
N ILE A 116 -2.67 0.04 -2.81
CA ILE A 116 -3.00 1.43 -3.05
C ILE A 116 -2.69 1.83 -4.48
N ASP A 117 -3.43 2.80 -5.01
CA ASP A 117 -3.14 3.40 -6.30
C ASP A 117 -2.15 4.57 -6.16
N GLY A 118 -1.44 4.88 -7.25
CA GLY A 118 -0.42 5.92 -7.25
C GLY A 118 -0.95 7.33 -6.96
N ASP A 119 -2.25 7.54 -7.04
CA ASP A 119 -2.96 8.79 -6.76
C ASP A 119 -3.79 8.76 -5.46
N ASP A 120 -3.77 7.64 -4.75
CA ASP A 120 -4.49 7.49 -3.49
C ASP A 120 -3.69 8.09 -2.32
N LEU A 121 -4.40 8.81 -1.46
CA LEU A 121 -3.89 9.29 -0.18
C LEU A 121 -4.19 8.23 0.89
N LEU A 122 -3.14 7.65 1.46
CA LEU A 122 -3.27 6.69 2.54
C LEU A 122 -3.33 7.44 3.89
N ASP A 123 -4.39 7.19 4.67
CA ASP A 123 -4.45 7.68 6.04
C ASP A 123 -3.32 7.05 6.88
N PRO A 124 -2.55 7.82 7.68
CA PRO A 124 -1.45 7.29 8.48
C PRO A 124 -1.84 6.13 9.40
N HIS A 125 -3.09 6.06 9.84
CA HIS A 125 -3.61 5.01 10.73
C HIS A 125 -4.45 3.95 10.00
N ALA A 126 -4.47 3.96 8.66
CA ALA A 126 -5.30 3.04 7.85
C ALA A 126 -5.12 1.57 8.24
N ALA A 127 -3.88 1.12 8.46
CA ALA A 127 -3.60 -0.25 8.84
C ALA A 127 -4.23 -0.63 10.17
N GLN A 128 -4.19 0.23 11.19
CA GLN A 128 -4.79 -0.03 12.49
C GLN A 128 -6.31 -0.17 12.42
N TRP A 129 -6.95 0.72 11.64
CA TRP A 129 -8.39 0.67 11.44
C TRP A 129 -8.81 -0.59 10.69
N MET A 130 -8.06 -0.99 9.68
CA MET A 130 -8.33 -2.20 8.91
C MET A 130 -8.19 -3.46 9.77
N ILE A 131 -7.09 -3.62 10.48
CA ILE A 131 -6.80 -4.82 11.28
C ILE A 131 -7.81 -5.00 12.41
N ARG A 132 -8.30 -3.90 13.00
CA ARG A 132 -9.35 -3.96 14.03
C ARG A 132 -10.61 -4.70 13.56
N HIS A 133 -10.90 -4.69 12.27
CA HIS A 133 -12.11 -5.27 11.70
C HIS A 133 -11.95 -6.76 11.28
N PHE A 134 -10.75 -7.30 11.38
CA PHE A 134 -10.44 -8.70 11.13
C PHE A 134 -10.21 -9.47 12.43
#